data_90e233c839705d2f2198c61edadea86b
#
_entry.id   90e233c839705d2f2198c61edadea86b
#
_cell.length_a   1.000
_cell.length_b   1.000
_cell.length_c   1.000
_cell.angle_alpha   90.00
_cell.angle_beta   90.00
_cell.angle_gamma   90.00
#
_symmetry.space_group_name_H-M   'P 1'
#
loop_
_entity.id
_entity.type
_entity.pdbx_description
1 polymer ?
#
loop_
_entity_poly.entity_id
_entity_poly.type
_entity_poly.pdbx_seq_one_letter_code
_entity_poly.pdbx_strand_id
1 'polypeptide(L)'
;TQGVSSAASDVYKRQDLGYDLYDVLRAASYNPAMHYKIPAGFLREGDSADFIQVNNLKNLTIQATYIQGTCVYDGEKCTLPFHKPILRNNFHTKPIPLEKLTVKAKGKQMRVIVCEDRELITKEELYPVHTFDGFVESDTERDILKLVILNRYQTAPPAIAFIKGTGLKLGAIAQSISHDSHNIIAIGVTDFELMQAINAVIKAKGGIAVSCMDEVTLLPLPVAGLMSDESLEETSRRYEEIEEKIKWLKTPMDSLQMTLSFMGLLVIPSLKLSNKGLFNSETFQFTSLFV
;
A
#
# COMPACT_ATOMS: atom_id res chain seq x y z
N THR A 1 17.60 -9.25 1.75
CA THR A 1 16.25 -9.83 1.65
C THR A 1 16.29 -10.87 0.57
N GLN A 2 16.13 -12.11 0.94
CA GLN A 2 16.00 -13.18 -0.05
C GLN A 2 14.73 -12.90 -0.86
N GLY A 3 14.89 -12.62 -2.15
CA GLY A 3 13.79 -12.51 -3.08
C GLY A 3 13.10 -13.86 -3.25
N VAL A 4 12.36 -14.24 -2.24
CA VAL A 4 11.50 -15.43 -2.32
C VAL A 4 10.37 -15.05 -3.25
N SER A 5 10.27 -15.72 -4.39
CA SER A 5 9.10 -15.63 -5.26
C SER A 5 7.85 -15.81 -4.38
N SER A 6 6.85 -14.95 -4.52
CA SER A 6 5.59 -15.07 -3.79
C SER A 6 4.98 -16.46 -3.96
N ALA A 7 5.07 -17.04 -5.16
CA ALA A 7 4.63 -18.41 -5.45
C ALA A 7 5.39 -19.46 -4.62
N ALA A 8 6.72 -19.38 -4.50
CA ALA A 8 7.50 -20.31 -3.68
C ALA A 8 7.14 -20.15 -2.20
N SER A 9 6.93 -18.92 -1.72
CA SER A 9 6.46 -18.66 -0.35
C SER A 9 5.10 -19.31 -0.07
N ASP A 10 4.19 -19.25 -1.02
CA ASP A 10 2.86 -19.87 -0.87
C ASP A 10 2.92 -21.39 -0.92
N VAL A 11 3.84 -21.97 -1.68
CA VAL A 11 4.03 -23.42 -1.75
C VAL A 11 4.43 -23.97 -0.39
N TYR A 12 5.47 -23.46 0.28
CA TYR A 12 5.88 -24.01 1.56
C TYR A 12 4.85 -23.80 2.68
N LYS A 13 4.13 -22.65 2.68
CA LYS A 13 3.03 -22.41 3.63
C LYS A 13 1.90 -23.42 3.48
N ARG A 14 1.58 -23.83 2.25
CA ARG A 14 0.55 -24.85 2.00
C ARG A 14 1.02 -26.25 2.43
N GLN A 15 2.31 -26.55 2.28
CA GLN A 15 2.88 -27.79 2.79
C GLN A 15 2.77 -27.89 4.33
N ASP A 16 3.05 -26.79 5.04
CA ASP A 16 2.91 -26.74 6.51
C ASP A 16 1.45 -26.95 6.96
N LEU A 17 0.48 -26.65 6.09
CA LEU A 17 -0.94 -26.94 6.30
C LEU A 17 -1.35 -28.37 5.92
N GLY A 18 -0.40 -29.24 5.50
CA GLY A 18 -0.63 -30.64 5.19
C GLY A 18 -1.14 -30.94 3.79
N TYR A 19 -1.09 -29.98 2.85
CA TYR A 19 -1.43 -30.23 1.45
C TYR A 19 -0.34 -31.05 0.76
N ASP A 20 -0.74 -31.92 -0.20
CA ASP A 20 0.21 -32.66 -1.01
C ASP A 20 1.11 -31.74 -1.83
N LEU A 21 2.42 -31.98 -1.80
CA LEU A 21 3.41 -31.16 -2.47
C LEU A 21 3.15 -31.02 -3.99
N TYR A 22 2.83 -32.13 -4.64
CA TYR A 22 2.67 -32.13 -6.12
C TYR A 22 1.38 -31.41 -6.53
N ASP A 23 0.33 -31.51 -5.73
CA ASP A 23 -0.90 -30.76 -5.96
C ASP A 23 -0.66 -29.25 -5.80
N VAL A 24 0.12 -28.84 -4.79
CA VAL A 24 0.50 -27.43 -4.58
C VAL A 24 1.41 -26.94 -5.71
N LEU A 25 2.41 -27.71 -6.14
CA LEU A 25 3.27 -27.35 -7.27
C LEU A 25 2.48 -27.24 -8.57
N ARG A 26 1.54 -28.16 -8.82
CA ARG A 26 0.64 -28.06 -9.98
C ARG A 26 -0.24 -26.82 -9.93
N ALA A 27 -0.78 -26.48 -8.78
CA ALA A 27 -1.58 -25.28 -8.57
C ALA A 27 -0.77 -23.99 -8.79
N ALA A 28 0.53 -24.00 -8.42
CA ALA A 28 1.41 -22.84 -8.55
C ALA A 28 2.05 -22.68 -9.96
N SER A 29 2.08 -23.71 -10.78
CA SER A 29 2.80 -23.71 -12.05
C SER A 29 1.95 -24.21 -13.22
N TYR A 30 1.67 -25.52 -13.27
CA TYR A 30 1.00 -26.16 -14.39
C TYR A 30 -0.41 -25.62 -14.65
N ASN A 31 -1.25 -25.55 -13.59
CA ASN A 31 -2.64 -25.14 -13.75
C ASN A 31 -2.78 -23.68 -14.26
N PRO A 32 -2.05 -22.69 -13.71
CA PRO A 32 -2.07 -21.33 -14.26
C PRO A 32 -1.57 -21.27 -15.71
N ALA A 33 -0.48 -21.96 -16.02
CA ALA A 33 0.06 -21.97 -17.37
C ALA A 33 -0.95 -22.53 -18.39
N MET A 34 -1.64 -23.63 -18.04
CA MET A 34 -2.68 -24.19 -18.89
C MET A 34 -3.92 -23.30 -18.99
N HIS A 35 -4.36 -22.75 -17.87
CA HIS A 35 -5.55 -21.88 -17.80
C HIS A 35 -5.37 -20.59 -18.63
N TYR A 36 -4.25 -19.91 -18.44
CA TYR A 36 -3.94 -18.65 -19.12
C TYR A 36 -3.23 -18.83 -20.44
N LYS A 37 -2.99 -20.08 -20.88
CA LYS A 37 -2.27 -20.42 -22.12
C LYS A 37 -0.89 -19.76 -22.19
N ILE A 38 -0.16 -19.77 -21.08
CA ILE A 38 1.18 -19.22 -21.01
C ILE A 38 2.12 -20.16 -21.77
N PRO A 39 2.94 -19.66 -22.71
CA PRO A 39 3.88 -20.48 -23.49
C PRO A 39 5.13 -20.80 -22.63
N ALA A 40 4.95 -21.58 -21.57
CA ALA A 40 6.03 -22.03 -20.69
C ALA A 40 6.28 -23.53 -20.87
N GLY A 41 7.52 -23.95 -20.65
CA GLY A 41 7.89 -25.36 -20.65
C GLY A 41 7.52 -26.06 -19.33
N PHE A 42 7.36 -27.39 -19.40
CA PHE A 42 7.02 -28.25 -18.26
C PHE A 42 8.06 -29.35 -18.03
N LEU A 43 9.30 -29.11 -18.46
CA LEU A 43 10.41 -30.07 -18.38
C LEU A 43 10.16 -31.39 -19.11
N ARG A 44 9.37 -31.36 -20.16
CA ARG A 44 9.19 -32.49 -21.09
C ARG A 44 10.14 -32.35 -22.27
N GLU A 45 10.50 -33.45 -22.90
CA GLU A 45 11.30 -33.45 -24.11
C GLU A 45 10.60 -32.64 -25.21
N GLY A 46 11.33 -31.65 -25.76
CA GLY A 46 10.80 -30.73 -26.78
C GLY A 46 10.13 -29.45 -26.21
N ASP A 47 9.91 -29.36 -24.91
CA ASP A 47 9.43 -28.11 -24.28
C ASP A 47 10.55 -27.07 -24.18
N SER A 48 10.17 -25.80 -24.03
CA SER A 48 11.09 -24.76 -23.62
C SER A 48 11.71 -25.07 -22.26
N ALA A 49 13.00 -24.81 -22.08
CA ALA A 49 13.70 -25.05 -20.81
C ALA A 49 13.44 -23.88 -19.85
N ASP A 50 12.20 -23.79 -19.31
CA ASP A 50 11.76 -22.81 -18.35
C ASP A 50 11.57 -23.50 -16.98
N PHE A 51 12.48 -23.27 -16.05
CA PHE A 51 12.45 -23.91 -14.74
C PHE A 51 13.20 -23.14 -13.68
N ILE A 52 12.91 -23.44 -12.42
CA ILE A 52 13.69 -23.01 -11.27
C ILE A 52 14.44 -24.21 -10.68
N GLN A 53 15.67 -23.98 -10.24
CA GLN A 53 16.43 -24.91 -9.43
C GLN A 53 16.30 -24.49 -7.95
N VAL A 54 15.93 -25.43 -7.09
CA VAL A 54 15.78 -25.16 -5.65
C VAL A 54 16.71 -26.05 -4.84
N ASN A 55 17.08 -25.62 -3.63
CA ASN A 55 17.93 -26.39 -2.73
C ASN A 55 17.28 -27.72 -2.28
N ASN A 56 16.00 -27.70 -2.00
CA ASN A 56 15.19 -28.86 -1.64
C ASN A 56 13.69 -28.51 -1.76
N LEU A 57 12.84 -29.54 -1.73
CA LEU A 57 11.40 -29.39 -1.88
C LEU A 57 10.68 -28.93 -0.59
N LYS A 58 11.38 -28.84 0.53
CA LYS A 58 10.79 -28.39 1.81
C LYS A 58 10.84 -26.86 1.92
N ASN A 59 12.01 -26.27 1.65
CA ASN A 59 12.23 -24.83 1.84
C ASN A 59 12.12 -24.05 0.52
N LEU A 60 12.26 -24.71 -0.63
CA LEU A 60 12.14 -24.14 -1.97
C LEU A 60 13.01 -22.89 -2.18
N THR A 61 14.19 -22.81 -1.53
CA THR A 61 15.10 -21.71 -1.76
C THR A 61 15.62 -21.78 -3.19
N ILE A 62 15.35 -20.75 -3.99
CA ILE A 62 15.73 -20.70 -5.39
C ILE A 62 17.24 -20.52 -5.49
N GLN A 63 17.92 -21.44 -6.17
CA GLN A 63 19.35 -21.41 -6.46
C GLN A 63 19.63 -20.91 -7.87
N ALA A 64 18.73 -21.17 -8.82
CA ALA A 64 18.83 -20.63 -10.17
C ALA A 64 17.46 -20.58 -10.84
N THR A 65 17.33 -19.69 -11.83
CA THR A 65 16.14 -19.59 -12.70
C THR A 65 16.61 -19.63 -14.16
N TYR A 66 15.96 -20.47 -14.95
CA TYR A 66 16.20 -20.62 -16.37
C TYR A 66 14.98 -20.21 -17.17
N ILE A 67 15.17 -19.42 -18.22
CA ILE A 67 14.18 -19.04 -19.21
C ILE A 67 14.73 -19.38 -20.59
N GLN A 68 14.03 -20.22 -21.34
CA GLN A 68 14.46 -20.72 -22.64
C GLN A 68 15.89 -21.27 -22.64
N GLY A 69 16.26 -21.99 -21.57
CA GLY A 69 17.58 -22.57 -21.40
C GLY A 69 18.69 -21.60 -20.95
N THR A 70 18.39 -20.31 -20.86
CA THR A 70 19.35 -19.31 -20.37
C THR A 70 19.20 -19.12 -18.87
N CYS A 71 20.29 -19.21 -18.12
CA CYS A 71 20.30 -18.87 -16.70
C CYS A 71 20.13 -17.35 -16.55
N VAL A 72 18.98 -16.93 -15.98
CA VAL A 72 18.65 -15.51 -15.78
C VAL A 72 18.80 -15.08 -14.33
N TYR A 73 18.96 -16.03 -13.41
CA TYR A 73 19.27 -15.81 -11.99
C TYR A 73 20.11 -17.00 -11.49
N ASP A 74 21.23 -16.73 -10.84
CA ASP A 74 22.22 -17.72 -10.39
C ASP A 74 22.25 -17.91 -8.86
N GLY A 75 21.26 -17.41 -8.15
CA GLY A 75 21.18 -17.42 -6.69
C GLY A 75 21.68 -16.12 -6.06
N GLU A 76 22.40 -15.29 -6.80
CA GLU A 76 22.93 -14.00 -6.32
C GLU A 76 22.48 -12.84 -7.21
N LYS A 77 22.57 -13.00 -8.53
CA LYS A 77 22.39 -11.93 -9.50
C LYS A 77 21.34 -12.27 -10.56
N CYS A 78 20.46 -11.32 -10.83
CA CYS A 78 19.58 -11.37 -12.01
C CYS A 78 20.32 -10.80 -13.22
N THR A 79 20.35 -11.54 -14.34
CA THR A 79 20.98 -11.16 -15.59
C THR A 79 20.00 -10.65 -16.65
N LEU A 80 18.72 -10.60 -16.33
CA LEU A 80 17.70 -10.03 -17.23
C LEU A 80 17.99 -8.54 -17.47
N PRO A 81 17.94 -8.08 -18.74
CA PRO A 81 18.15 -6.67 -19.03
C PRO A 81 17.04 -5.82 -18.42
N PHE A 82 17.42 -4.82 -17.66
CA PHE A 82 16.47 -3.82 -17.18
C PHE A 82 16.18 -2.81 -18.30
N HIS A 83 14.93 -2.68 -18.67
CA HIS A 83 14.46 -1.67 -19.61
C HIS A 83 13.72 -0.58 -18.87
N LYS A 84 14.27 0.63 -18.87
CA LYS A 84 13.61 1.78 -18.24
C LYS A 84 12.22 2.01 -18.88
N PRO A 85 11.14 2.01 -18.09
CA PRO A 85 9.81 2.15 -18.64
C PRO A 85 9.55 3.57 -19.16
N ILE A 86 8.65 3.69 -20.13
CA ILE A 86 8.14 4.98 -20.55
C ILE A 86 7.21 5.51 -19.44
N LEU A 87 7.54 6.66 -18.89
CA LEU A 87 6.74 7.29 -17.85
C LEU A 87 5.39 7.75 -18.41
N ARG A 88 4.35 7.03 -18.06
CA ARG A 88 2.95 7.43 -18.32
C ARG A 88 2.28 7.68 -16.99
N ASN A 89 1.78 8.89 -16.80
CA ASN A 89 1.16 9.25 -15.54
C ASN A 89 0.10 10.34 -15.74
N ASN A 90 -1.02 10.19 -15.07
CA ASN A 90 -2.07 11.21 -14.99
C ASN A 90 -2.06 11.80 -13.58
N PHE A 91 -1.22 12.80 -13.35
CA PHE A 91 -0.97 13.37 -12.03
C PHE A 91 -0.84 14.90 -12.15
N HIS A 92 -1.91 15.63 -11.82
CA HIS A 92 -2.05 17.08 -12.09
C HIS A 92 -2.30 17.93 -10.85
N THR A 93 -2.46 17.31 -9.66
CA THR A 93 -2.64 18.07 -8.43
C THR A 93 -1.37 18.85 -8.07
N LYS A 94 -1.54 19.93 -7.31
CA LYS A 94 -0.46 20.80 -6.86
C LYS A 94 -0.22 20.60 -5.35
N PRO A 95 0.98 20.93 -4.86
CA PRO A 95 1.26 20.94 -3.44
C PRO A 95 0.21 21.74 -2.67
N ILE A 96 -0.14 21.20 -1.49
CA ILE A 96 -1.13 21.83 -0.63
C ILE A 96 -0.45 22.58 0.52
N PRO A 97 -0.94 23.74 0.90
CA PRO A 97 -0.49 24.43 2.11
C PRO A 97 -1.15 23.85 3.36
N LEU A 98 -0.56 24.10 4.51
CA LEU A 98 -0.97 23.54 5.82
C LEU A 98 -2.45 23.81 6.14
N GLU A 99 -2.94 25.00 5.82
CA GLU A 99 -4.30 25.45 6.14
C GLU A 99 -5.38 24.62 5.44
N LYS A 100 -5.02 23.86 4.41
CA LYS A 100 -5.96 22.95 3.73
C LYS A 100 -6.22 21.67 4.52
N LEU A 101 -5.41 21.37 5.53
CA LEU A 101 -5.58 20.20 6.39
C LEU A 101 -6.33 20.50 7.69
N THR A 102 -6.60 21.77 7.98
CA THR A 102 -7.34 22.13 9.19
C THR A 102 -8.82 21.78 9.08
N VAL A 103 -9.38 21.23 10.15
CA VAL A 103 -10.80 20.86 10.25
C VAL A 103 -11.46 21.69 11.35
N LYS A 104 -12.29 22.65 10.96
CA LYS A 104 -13.06 23.44 11.93
C LYS A 104 -14.11 22.55 12.59
N ALA A 105 -14.13 22.56 13.93
CA ALA A 105 -15.06 21.78 14.72
C ALA A 105 -16.53 22.20 14.44
N LYS A 106 -17.41 21.20 14.34
CA LYS A 106 -18.86 21.37 14.22
C LYS A 106 -19.54 20.26 15.01
N GLY A 107 -20.65 20.58 15.65
CA GLY A 107 -21.41 19.57 16.41
C GLY A 107 -20.68 19.08 17.68
N LYS A 108 -21.22 18.04 18.28
CA LYS A 108 -20.68 17.44 19.52
C LYS A 108 -20.01 16.09 19.30
N GLN A 109 -20.35 15.41 18.24
CA GLN A 109 -19.82 14.09 17.89
C GLN A 109 -19.35 14.08 16.44
N MET A 110 -18.39 13.22 16.14
CA MET A 110 -17.90 12.98 14.80
C MET A 110 -17.85 11.48 14.49
N ARG A 111 -18.03 11.14 13.22
CA ARG A 111 -17.86 9.79 12.69
C ARG A 111 -16.38 9.48 12.54
N VAL A 112 -15.99 8.32 13.05
CA VAL A 112 -14.63 7.81 12.97
C VAL A 112 -14.65 6.46 12.25
N ILE A 113 -13.77 6.28 11.29
CA ILE A 113 -13.52 5.00 10.63
C ILE A 113 -12.70 4.14 11.60
N VAL A 114 -13.20 2.97 11.99
CA VAL A 114 -12.44 2.02 12.80
C VAL A 114 -11.93 0.91 11.90
N CYS A 115 -10.62 0.75 11.85
CA CYS A 115 -9.94 -0.26 11.05
C CYS A 115 -9.17 -1.25 11.94
N GLU A 116 -8.87 -2.41 11.37
CA GLU A 116 -8.02 -3.44 11.95
C GLU A 116 -6.91 -3.80 10.94
N ASP A 117 -5.74 -4.24 11.43
CA ASP A 117 -4.60 -4.56 10.56
C ASP A 117 -4.95 -5.63 9.54
N ARG A 118 -4.63 -5.39 8.27
CA ARG A 118 -4.90 -6.28 7.12
C ARG A 118 -6.37 -6.54 6.81
N GLU A 119 -7.30 -5.89 7.53
CA GLU A 119 -8.72 -6.06 7.28
C GLU A 119 -9.24 -5.02 6.27
N LEU A 120 -10.11 -5.49 5.37
CA LEU A 120 -10.78 -4.62 4.39
C LEU A 120 -12.01 -3.95 5.00
N ILE A 121 -12.68 -4.67 5.91
CA ILE A 121 -13.91 -4.23 6.56
C ILE A 121 -13.55 -3.21 7.64
N THR A 122 -14.32 -2.14 7.70
CA THR A 122 -14.22 -1.12 8.74
C THR A 122 -15.53 -1.00 9.50
N LYS A 123 -15.52 -0.28 10.62
CA LYS A 123 -16.73 0.06 11.38
C LYS A 123 -16.90 1.57 11.41
N GLU A 124 -18.13 2.03 11.57
CA GLU A 124 -18.45 3.41 11.90
C GLU A 124 -18.66 3.51 13.41
N GLU A 125 -17.93 4.40 14.07
CA GLU A 125 -18.16 4.74 15.49
C GLU A 125 -18.27 6.25 15.66
N LEU A 126 -19.06 6.67 16.67
CA LEU A 126 -19.23 8.07 17.03
C LEU A 126 -18.35 8.40 18.24
N TYR A 127 -17.55 9.46 18.10
CA TYR A 127 -16.70 9.95 19.19
C TYR A 127 -17.00 11.42 19.49
N PRO A 128 -16.87 11.85 20.77
CA PRO A 128 -16.93 13.25 21.12
C PRO A 128 -15.85 14.03 20.35
N VAL A 129 -16.24 15.18 19.80
CA VAL A 129 -15.29 16.07 19.13
C VAL A 129 -14.32 16.64 20.15
N HIS A 130 -13.04 16.37 19.95
CA HIS A 130 -11.95 16.99 20.73
C HIS A 130 -11.32 18.10 19.90
N THR A 131 -11.16 19.27 20.50
CA THR A 131 -10.69 20.46 19.77
C THR A 131 -9.55 21.15 20.50
N PHE A 132 -8.64 21.67 19.70
CA PHE A 132 -7.68 22.65 20.13
C PHE A 132 -7.89 23.93 19.30
N ASP A 133 -8.05 25.07 19.95
CA ASP A 133 -8.33 26.38 19.33
C ASP A 133 -9.46 26.38 18.26
N GLY A 134 -10.51 25.57 18.53
CA GLY A 134 -11.67 25.46 17.61
C GLY A 134 -11.49 24.55 16.39
N PHE A 135 -10.34 23.87 16.28
CA PHE A 135 -10.07 22.89 15.25
C PHE A 135 -9.99 21.48 15.81
N VAL A 136 -10.34 20.49 14.99
CA VAL A 136 -10.21 19.07 15.34
C VAL A 136 -8.82 18.61 14.93
N GLU A 137 -8.07 18.08 15.88
CA GLU A 137 -6.75 17.52 15.68
C GLU A 137 -6.72 16.01 15.90
N SER A 138 -5.65 15.37 15.47
CA SER A 138 -5.37 13.97 15.79
C SER A 138 -5.14 13.82 17.31
N ASP A 139 -5.62 12.71 17.86
CA ASP A 139 -5.49 12.35 19.26
C ASP A 139 -4.86 10.97 19.39
N THR A 140 -3.57 10.94 19.68
CA THR A 140 -2.79 9.71 19.77
C THR A 140 -3.09 8.89 21.02
N GLU A 141 -3.71 9.49 22.06
CA GLU A 141 -4.10 8.76 23.26
C GLU A 141 -5.33 7.92 23.01
N ARG A 142 -6.33 8.49 22.30
CA ARG A 142 -7.55 7.77 21.90
C ARG A 142 -7.38 7.00 20.59
N ASP A 143 -6.20 7.09 19.97
CA ASP A 143 -5.91 6.53 18.65
C ASP A 143 -6.90 7.02 17.56
N ILE A 144 -7.21 8.31 17.57
CA ILE A 144 -8.07 8.95 16.57
C ILE A 144 -7.23 9.91 15.75
N LEU A 145 -6.86 9.50 14.54
CA LEU A 145 -5.92 10.21 13.71
C LEU A 145 -6.57 10.77 12.45
N LYS A 146 -6.02 11.86 11.94
CA LYS A 146 -6.49 12.48 10.70
C LYS A 146 -6.16 11.61 9.50
N LEU A 147 -7.19 11.29 8.70
CA LEU A 147 -7.10 10.59 7.42
C LEU A 147 -7.45 11.56 6.31
N VAL A 148 -6.61 11.62 5.27
CA VAL A 148 -6.77 12.56 4.16
C VAL A 148 -6.79 11.82 2.84
N ILE A 149 -7.73 12.17 1.95
CA ILE A 149 -7.67 11.78 0.53
C ILE A 149 -7.64 13.03 -0.34
N LEU A 150 -6.63 13.12 -1.19
CA LEU A 150 -6.46 14.21 -2.13
C LEU A 150 -6.53 13.69 -3.57
N ASN A 151 -7.37 14.32 -4.39
CA ASN A 151 -7.48 13.98 -5.81
C ASN A 151 -6.15 14.29 -6.54
N ARG A 152 -5.53 13.26 -7.14
CA ARG A 152 -4.27 13.43 -7.88
C ARG A 152 -4.46 13.87 -9.32
N TYR A 153 -5.65 13.67 -9.88
CA TYR A 153 -5.97 13.94 -11.29
C TYR A 153 -6.30 15.40 -11.59
N GLN A 154 -6.71 16.14 -10.56
CA GLN A 154 -7.02 17.56 -10.65
C GLN A 154 -6.82 18.25 -9.31
N THR A 155 -6.57 19.55 -9.33
CA THR A 155 -6.50 20.34 -8.10
C THR A 155 -7.89 20.44 -7.48
N ALA A 156 -8.04 19.94 -6.27
CA ALA A 156 -9.27 19.97 -5.49
C ALA A 156 -8.93 20.08 -3.99
N PRO A 157 -9.87 20.55 -3.15
CA PRO A 157 -9.68 20.48 -1.70
C PRO A 157 -9.51 19.03 -1.25
N PRO A 158 -8.67 18.75 -0.23
CA PRO A 158 -8.58 17.44 0.37
C PRO A 158 -9.89 17.06 1.07
N ALA A 159 -10.29 15.81 0.97
CA ALA A 159 -11.30 15.23 1.84
C ALA A 159 -10.62 14.75 3.12
N ILE A 160 -11.19 15.09 4.27
CA ILE A 160 -10.60 14.78 5.58
C ILE A 160 -11.64 14.05 6.43
N ALA A 161 -11.17 12.98 7.07
CA ALA A 161 -11.90 12.20 8.05
C ALA A 161 -10.98 11.85 9.22
N PHE A 162 -11.48 11.06 10.15
CA PHE A 162 -10.70 10.52 11.25
C PHE A 162 -10.80 9.00 11.27
N ILE A 163 -9.69 8.36 11.64
CA ILE A 163 -9.53 6.91 11.67
C ILE A 163 -8.95 6.47 13.00
N LYS A 164 -9.39 5.30 13.47
CA LYS A 164 -8.93 4.64 14.68
C LYS A 164 -8.49 3.20 14.37
N GLY A 165 -7.57 2.68 15.17
CA GLY A 165 -7.07 1.30 15.04
C GLY A 165 -5.67 1.23 14.45
N THR A 166 -5.07 2.36 14.09
CA THR A 166 -3.72 2.38 13.48
C THR A 166 -2.59 2.44 14.48
N GLY A 167 -2.86 2.96 15.68
CA GLY A 167 -1.90 3.07 16.77
C GLY A 167 -0.71 3.96 16.53
N LEU A 168 -0.69 4.78 15.43
CA LEU A 168 0.39 5.72 15.17
C LEU A 168 0.62 6.67 16.36
N LYS A 169 1.87 6.89 16.72
CA LYS A 169 2.25 7.82 17.78
C LYS A 169 3.03 9.03 17.30
N LEU A 170 3.67 8.94 16.13
CA LEU A 170 4.52 9.97 15.55
C LEU A 170 4.33 10.00 14.03
N GLY A 171 4.60 11.15 13.42
CA GLY A 171 4.79 11.27 11.99
C GLY A 171 3.53 11.12 11.15
N ALA A 172 3.74 10.93 9.86
CA ALA A 172 2.70 10.71 8.86
C ALA A 172 3.20 9.80 7.73
N ILE A 173 2.27 9.09 7.10
CA ILE A 173 2.49 8.37 5.85
C ILE A 173 1.51 8.84 4.79
N ALA A 174 1.96 9.01 3.55
CA ALA A 174 1.13 9.29 2.39
C ALA A 174 1.53 8.37 1.24
N GLN A 175 0.56 7.96 0.44
CA GLN A 175 0.81 7.14 -0.73
C GLN A 175 -0.20 7.37 -1.85
N SER A 176 0.19 7.07 -3.09
CA SER A 176 -0.69 7.08 -4.27
C SER A 176 -1.31 5.71 -4.57
N ILE A 177 -0.99 4.71 -3.76
CA ILE A 177 -1.62 3.39 -3.81
C ILE A 177 -2.86 3.44 -2.90
N SER A 178 -4.04 3.62 -3.50
CA SER A 178 -5.31 3.74 -2.79
C SER A 178 -6.44 3.18 -3.66
N HIS A 179 -6.94 2.03 -3.29
CA HIS A 179 -7.95 1.29 -4.07
C HIS A 179 -9.31 2.00 -4.03
N ASP A 180 -10.03 2.05 -5.18
CA ASP A 180 -9.59 1.72 -6.56
C ASP A 180 -9.15 2.97 -7.33
N SER A 181 -9.43 4.16 -6.78
CA SER A 181 -9.23 5.45 -7.46
C SER A 181 -7.77 5.85 -7.60
N HIS A 182 -6.90 5.24 -6.78
CA HIS A 182 -5.49 5.59 -6.66
C HIS A 182 -5.23 7.10 -6.47
N ASN A 183 -6.11 7.76 -5.73
CA ASN A 183 -5.88 9.10 -5.20
C ASN A 183 -4.76 9.06 -4.15
N ILE A 184 -4.23 10.22 -3.76
CA ILE A 184 -3.29 10.27 -2.65
C ILE A 184 -4.09 10.03 -1.37
N ILE A 185 -3.68 9.03 -0.58
CA ILE A 185 -4.21 8.78 0.76
C ILE A 185 -3.11 8.98 1.79
N ALA A 186 -3.44 9.61 2.91
CA ALA A 186 -2.48 9.89 3.97
C ALA A 186 -3.11 9.79 5.35
N ILE A 187 -2.30 9.37 6.33
CA ILE A 187 -2.64 9.39 7.76
C ILE A 187 -1.47 9.98 8.54
N GLY A 188 -1.77 10.74 9.61
CA GLY A 188 -0.70 11.31 10.41
C GLY A 188 -1.15 11.92 11.73
N VAL A 189 -0.15 12.19 12.55
CA VAL A 189 -0.34 12.76 13.89
C VAL A 189 -0.48 14.28 13.83
N THR A 190 0.35 14.95 13.02
CA THR A 190 0.30 16.41 12.86
C THR A 190 -0.04 16.81 11.43
N ASP A 191 -0.69 17.96 11.27
CA ASP A 191 -0.99 18.52 9.95
C ASP A 191 0.30 18.86 9.17
N PHE A 192 1.36 19.22 9.88
CA PHE A 192 2.65 19.53 9.27
C PHE A 192 3.29 18.30 8.61
N GLU A 193 3.37 17.18 9.34
CA GLU A 193 3.92 15.93 8.80
C GLU A 193 3.03 15.36 7.69
N LEU A 194 1.70 15.46 7.83
CA LEU A 194 0.76 15.11 6.75
C LEU A 194 1.04 15.92 5.48
N MET A 195 1.18 17.24 5.60
CA MET A 195 1.49 18.11 4.47
C MET A 195 2.83 17.73 3.83
N GLN A 196 3.87 17.48 4.63
CA GLN A 196 5.19 17.08 4.11
C GLN A 196 5.10 15.76 3.31
N ALA A 197 4.47 14.73 3.87
CA ALA A 197 4.34 13.43 3.22
C ALA A 197 3.48 13.53 1.94
N ILE A 198 2.34 14.21 1.97
CA ILE A 198 1.47 14.43 0.81
C ILE A 198 2.23 15.18 -0.29
N ASN A 199 2.91 16.28 0.06
CA ASN A 199 3.63 17.10 -0.91
C ASN A 199 4.84 16.38 -1.52
N ALA A 200 5.49 15.46 -0.79
CA ALA A 200 6.54 14.60 -1.33
C ALA A 200 5.99 13.66 -2.41
N VAL A 201 4.84 13.01 -2.17
CA VAL A 201 4.15 12.17 -3.17
C VAL A 201 3.71 12.99 -4.39
N ILE A 202 3.21 14.21 -4.19
CA ILE A 202 2.83 15.11 -5.28
C ILE A 202 4.05 15.48 -6.15
N LYS A 203 5.15 15.87 -5.52
CA LYS A 203 6.39 16.26 -6.21
C LYS A 203 6.96 15.11 -7.06
N ALA A 204 6.90 13.88 -6.54
CA ALA A 204 7.34 12.68 -7.25
C ALA A 204 6.32 12.15 -8.28
N LYS A 205 5.12 12.72 -8.33
CA LYS A 205 4.00 12.25 -9.17
C LYS A 205 3.59 10.80 -8.87
N GLY A 206 3.62 10.44 -7.60
CA GLY A 206 3.29 9.12 -7.07
C GLY A 206 4.41 8.56 -6.21
N GLY A 207 4.04 7.72 -5.28
CA GLY A 207 5.00 7.12 -4.35
C GLY A 207 4.39 6.76 -3.00
N ILE A 208 5.28 6.32 -2.11
CA ILE A 208 5.03 6.14 -0.68
C ILE A 208 6.00 7.05 0.05
N ALA A 209 5.50 7.96 0.87
CA ALA A 209 6.30 8.90 1.65
C ALA A 209 6.00 8.77 3.13
N VAL A 210 7.04 8.73 3.95
CA VAL A 210 6.96 8.79 5.41
C VAL A 210 7.63 10.08 5.88
N SER A 211 6.91 10.89 6.65
CA SER A 211 7.43 12.10 7.29
C SER A 211 7.46 11.89 8.81
N CYS A 212 8.62 12.05 9.41
CA CYS A 212 8.79 11.92 10.85
C CYS A 212 9.99 12.76 11.30
N MET A 213 9.85 13.56 12.36
CA MET A 213 10.94 14.35 12.94
C MET A 213 11.69 15.21 11.90
N ASP A 214 10.98 15.95 11.07
CA ASP A 214 11.49 16.82 9.99
C ASP A 214 12.21 16.09 8.83
N GLU A 215 12.25 14.76 8.85
CA GLU A 215 12.77 13.94 7.76
C GLU A 215 11.64 13.38 6.91
N VAL A 216 11.82 13.38 5.59
CA VAL A 216 10.89 12.77 4.63
C VAL A 216 11.62 11.72 3.82
N THR A 217 11.23 10.46 3.98
CA THR A 217 11.69 9.35 3.16
C THR A 217 10.66 9.02 2.10
N LEU A 218 11.09 8.81 0.86
CA LEU A 218 10.22 8.63 -0.29
C LEU A 218 10.66 7.46 -1.16
N LEU A 219 9.74 6.56 -1.47
CA LEU A 219 9.81 5.64 -2.60
C LEU A 219 9.01 6.23 -3.77
N PRO A 220 9.65 6.76 -4.83
CA PRO A 220 8.94 7.28 -5.99
C PRO A 220 8.30 6.16 -6.80
N LEU A 221 7.08 6.41 -7.30
CA LEU A 221 6.33 5.51 -8.18
C LEU A 221 5.80 6.31 -9.39
N PRO A 222 6.68 6.79 -10.30
CA PRO A 222 6.31 7.71 -11.35
C PRO A 222 5.53 7.07 -12.50
N VAL A 223 5.54 5.74 -12.63
CA VAL A 223 4.78 5.02 -13.65
C VAL A 223 3.35 4.84 -13.17
N ALA A 224 2.43 5.57 -13.74
CA ALA A 224 1.02 5.64 -13.39
C ALA A 224 0.76 6.04 -11.91
N GLY A 225 1.77 6.51 -11.17
CA GLY A 225 1.70 6.75 -9.72
C GLY A 225 1.66 5.47 -8.89
N LEU A 226 2.03 4.31 -9.46
CA LEU A 226 1.85 2.98 -8.84
C LEU A 226 3.08 2.09 -8.94
N MET A 227 3.97 2.33 -9.90
CA MET A 227 5.14 1.50 -10.13
C MET A 227 6.40 2.35 -10.22
N SER A 228 7.52 1.76 -9.78
CA SER A 228 8.85 2.35 -9.90
C SER A 228 9.33 2.31 -11.37
N ASP A 229 10.21 3.23 -11.72
CA ASP A 229 10.98 3.23 -12.97
C ASP A 229 12.44 2.81 -12.75
N GLU A 230 12.75 2.32 -11.56
CA GLU A 230 14.05 1.76 -11.20
C GLU A 230 14.05 0.22 -11.28
N SER A 231 15.23 -0.39 -11.14
CA SER A 231 15.35 -1.85 -11.09
C SER A 231 14.63 -2.45 -9.88
N LEU A 232 14.41 -3.77 -9.92
CA LEU A 232 13.79 -4.50 -8.80
C LEU A 232 14.64 -4.35 -7.53
N GLU A 233 15.95 -4.46 -7.64
CA GLU A 233 16.88 -4.37 -6.51
C GLU A 233 16.82 -2.99 -5.85
N GLU A 234 16.84 -1.92 -6.65
CA GLU A 234 16.77 -0.55 -6.13
C GLU A 234 15.39 -0.24 -5.54
N THR A 235 14.34 -0.72 -6.19
CA THR A 235 12.96 -0.57 -5.69
C THR A 235 12.77 -1.31 -4.37
N SER A 236 13.29 -2.55 -4.25
CA SER A 236 13.25 -3.33 -3.02
C SER A 236 14.01 -2.64 -1.88
N ARG A 237 15.22 -2.16 -2.15
CA ARG A 237 16.02 -1.43 -1.17
C ARG A 237 15.28 -0.20 -0.62
N ARG A 238 14.69 0.61 -1.52
CA ARG A 238 13.90 1.79 -1.11
C ARG A 238 12.62 1.41 -0.37
N TYR A 239 12.00 0.29 -0.74
CA TYR A 239 10.81 -0.20 -0.04
C TYR A 239 11.17 -0.62 1.39
N GLU A 240 12.29 -1.30 1.58
CA GLU A 240 12.82 -1.65 2.90
C GLU A 240 13.10 -0.40 3.74
N GLU A 241 13.67 0.66 3.15
CA GLU A 241 13.85 1.95 3.84
C GLU A 241 12.51 2.55 4.30
N ILE A 242 11.46 2.47 3.48
CA ILE A 242 10.11 2.91 3.86
C ILE A 242 9.58 2.06 5.02
N GLU A 243 9.71 0.73 4.98
CA GLU A 243 9.26 -0.15 6.06
C GLU A 243 9.99 0.14 7.38
N GLU A 244 11.30 0.42 7.31
CA GLU A 244 12.08 0.84 8.48
C GLU A 244 11.57 2.17 9.06
N LYS A 245 11.28 3.16 8.21
CA LYS A 245 10.75 4.45 8.66
C LYS A 245 9.33 4.33 9.22
N ILE A 246 8.50 3.42 8.73
CA ILE A 246 7.18 3.14 9.30
C ILE A 246 7.29 2.65 10.75
N LYS A 247 8.31 1.87 11.10
CA LYS A 247 8.55 1.44 12.49
C LYS A 247 8.78 2.64 13.43
N TRP A 248 9.38 3.74 12.92
CA TRP A 248 9.58 4.96 13.70
C TRP A 248 8.26 5.65 14.05
N LEU A 249 7.19 5.42 13.27
CA LEU A 249 5.87 5.94 13.56
C LEU A 249 5.21 5.28 14.78
N LYS A 250 5.83 4.21 15.32
CA LYS A 250 5.38 3.44 16.51
C LYS A 250 3.96 2.87 16.36
N THR A 251 3.60 2.46 15.14
CA THR A 251 2.38 1.71 14.90
C THR A 251 2.54 0.25 15.32
N PRO A 252 1.52 -0.38 15.92
CA PRO A 252 1.51 -1.83 16.15
C PRO A 252 1.11 -2.65 14.92
N MET A 253 0.68 -2.00 13.83
CA MET A 253 0.27 -2.69 12.61
C MET A 253 1.47 -3.29 11.88
N ASP A 254 1.35 -4.53 11.43
CA ASP A 254 2.33 -5.19 10.58
C ASP A 254 2.28 -4.67 9.13
N SER A 255 1.12 -4.17 8.68
CA SER A 255 0.88 -3.78 7.28
C SER A 255 0.11 -2.46 7.17
N LEU A 256 0.64 -1.40 7.79
CA LEU A 256 0.00 -0.08 7.81
C LEU A 256 -0.33 0.43 6.40
N GLN A 257 0.63 0.38 5.44
CA GLN A 257 0.42 0.90 4.10
C GLN A 257 -0.63 0.09 3.32
N MET A 258 -0.71 -1.22 3.53
CA MET A 258 -1.74 -2.05 2.91
C MET A 258 -3.11 -1.72 3.48
N THR A 259 -3.25 -1.67 4.81
CA THR A 259 -4.49 -1.28 5.48
C THR A 259 -4.95 0.10 5.02
N LEU A 260 -4.02 1.08 4.98
CA LEU A 260 -4.31 2.42 4.50
C LEU A 260 -4.83 2.43 3.05
N SER A 261 -4.27 1.60 2.16
CA SER A 261 -4.65 1.54 0.75
C SER A 261 -6.12 1.18 0.53
N PHE A 262 -6.74 0.47 1.47
CA PHE A 262 -8.14 0.04 1.42
C PHE A 262 -9.12 1.01 2.08
N MET A 263 -8.63 2.04 2.75
CA MET A 263 -9.53 3.04 3.38
C MET A 263 -10.27 3.89 2.35
N GLY A 264 -9.81 3.89 1.10
CA GLY A 264 -10.47 4.50 -0.05
C GLY A 264 -11.40 3.59 -0.84
N LEU A 265 -11.53 2.30 -0.49
CA LEU A 265 -12.30 1.29 -1.23
C LEU A 265 -13.78 1.32 -0.82
N LEU A 266 -14.56 2.14 -1.51
CA LEU A 266 -15.92 2.52 -1.10
C LEU A 266 -16.95 1.38 -1.13
N VAL A 267 -16.68 0.32 -1.90
CA VAL A 267 -17.60 -0.82 -2.04
C VAL A 267 -17.52 -1.82 -0.89
N ILE A 268 -16.51 -1.68 -0.02
CA ILE A 268 -16.33 -2.54 1.16
C ILE A 268 -16.89 -1.83 2.40
N PRO A 269 -17.74 -2.53 3.22
CA PRO A 269 -18.35 -1.94 4.40
C PRO A 269 -17.31 -1.56 5.49
N SER A 270 -17.73 -0.65 6.41
CA SER A 270 -18.96 0.13 6.39
C SER A 270 -18.69 1.60 6.05
N LEU A 271 -17.72 2.26 6.71
CA LEU A 271 -17.37 3.68 6.50
C LEU A 271 -16.02 3.81 5.83
N LYS A 272 -15.95 4.56 4.76
CA LYS A 272 -14.75 4.81 3.96
C LYS A 272 -14.59 6.29 3.64
N LEU A 273 -13.40 6.69 3.18
CA LEU A 273 -13.17 8.04 2.70
C LEU A 273 -12.93 8.04 1.19
N SER A 274 -13.58 8.94 0.46
CA SER A 274 -13.25 9.26 -0.92
C SER A 274 -12.71 10.68 -1.04
N ASN A 275 -12.24 11.06 -2.22
CA ASN A 275 -11.88 12.47 -2.50
C ASN A 275 -13.08 13.43 -2.49
N LYS A 276 -14.30 12.94 -2.29
CA LYS A 276 -15.55 13.72 -2.17
C LYS A 276 -16.10 13.77 -0.75
N GLY A 277 -15.48 13.05 0.20
CA GLY A 277 -15.90 12.98 1.59
C GLY A 277 -16.14 11.56 2.10
N LEU A 278 -16.63 11.45 3.33
CA LEU A 278 -17.01 10.18 3.95
C LEU A 278 -18.14 9.51 3.17
N PHE A 279 -18.03 8.20 3.03
CA PHE A 279 -18.99 7.37 2.32
C PHE A 279 -19.36 6.16 3.18
N ASN A 280 -20.65 5.99 3.42
CA ASN A 280 -21.19 4.81 4.09
C ASN A 280 -21.66 3.82 3.00
N SER A 281 -21.01 2.66 2.93
CA SER A 281 -21.31 1.66 1.90
C SER A 281 -22.58 0.86 2.16
N GLU A 282 -23.06 0.81 3.41
CA GLU A 282 -24.32 0.12 3.76
C GLU A 282 -25.54 0.89 3.25
N THR A 283 -25.51 2.22 3.40
CA THR A 283 -26.54 3.09 2.84
C THR A 283 -26.25 3.53 1.41
N PHE A 284 -25.02 3.28 0.94
CA PHE A 284 -24.50 3.69 -0.35
C PHE A 284 -24.59 5.20 -0.61
N GLN A 285 -24.29 5.99 0.43
CA GLN A 285 -24.41 7.46 0.39
C GLN A 285 -23.22 8.15 1.06
N PHE A 286 -22.97 9.38 0.59
CA PHE A 286 -22.05 10.28 1.31
C PHE A 286 -22.68 10.71 2.63
N THR A 287 -21.84 10.81 3.65
CA THR A 287 -22.27 11.22 4.99
C THR A 287 -21.41 12.36 5.54
N SER A 288 -21.95 13.11 6.48
CA SER A 288 -21.22 14.20 7.15
C SER A 288 -20.20 13.64 8.14
N LEU A 289 -19.06 14.33 8.30
CA LEU A 289 -18.10 14.04 9.37
C LEU A 289 -18.74 14.26 10.76
N PHE A 290 -19.49 15.31 10.91
CA PHE A 290 -20.11 15.67 12.19
C PHE A 290 -21.57 15.26 12.25
N VAL A 291 -21.98 14.91 13.48
CA VAL A 291 -23.36 14.54 13.85
C VAL A 291 -23.92 15.60 14.80
#